data_c319b965a251a6dbebc5991077fb2099
#
_entry.id   c319b965a251a6dbebc5991077fb2099
#
_cell.length_a   1.000
_cell.length_b   1.000
_cell.length_c   1.000
_cell.angle_alpha   90.00
_cell.angle_beta   90.00
_cell.angle_gamma   90.00
#
_symmetry.space_group_name_H-M   'P 1'
#
loop_
_entity.id
_entity.type
_entity.pdbx_description
1 polymer ?
#
loop_
_entity_poly.entity_id
_entity_poly.type
_entity_poly.pdbx_seq_one_letter_code
_entity_poly.pdbx_strand_id
1 'polypeptide(L)'
;MARRKLRVRQHTPVREVECPATAHDGDEVRFRTHLATGGVVESRNLVAAVGGYAKPRVPALASDVDPVVAQLHSRDYRNPESLPDGAVLVVGAGISGQQIADELAERGRRVFLSVGRHRTYPRHYRGRTIHEWMYVFSLYDDFVTPDPRHLGEDRRRLPGLPVTAVKDGAGELNLGTLAEKGVTLVGSTRAARGHVLELADNVEEIARDAARSLREVLDTIDTGLRRRGFVAPEQHPAPTVRTDHITDFGPTLDLARHHIGTIIWCTGFGPDYAILPGRALDEHGVPIQQKGILGSIPGLYYAGLPDGNSLAPAAISANVENGRFIARQIHIDHIMRSGSSASLMV
;
A
#
# COMPACT_ATOMS: atom_id res chain seq x y z
N MET A 1 15.72 -27.23 -10.15
CA MET A 1 14.27 -27.02 -10.22
C MET A 1 13.88 -26.60 -11.63
N ALA A 2 13.11 -27.41 -12.36
CA ALA A 2 12.62 -27.03 -13.68
C ALA A 2 11.64 -25.83 -13.52
N ARG A 3 11.91 -24.71 -14.19
CA ARG A 3 11.00 -23.57 -14.27
C ARG A 3 9.71 -24.05 -14.96
N ARG A 4 8.64 -24.25 -14.21
CA ARG A 4 7.32 -24.48 -14.82
C ARG A 4 6.94 -23.27 -15.63
N LYS A 5 6.69 -23.42 -16.93
CA LYS A 5 6.17 -22.35 -17.77
C LYS A 5 4.71 -22.09 -17.35
N LEU A 6 4.47 -20.98 -16.68
CA LEU A 6 3.12 -20.52 -16.36
C LEU A 6 2.43 -20.07 -17.66
N ARG A 7 1.16 -20.43 -17.82
CA ARG A 7 0.32 -19.94 -18.93
C ARG A 7 -0.27 -18.59 -18.54
N VAL A 8 0.41 -17.50 -18.91
CA VAL A 8 -0.05 -16.13 -18.67
C VAL A 8 -0.57 -15.54 -19.97
N ARG A 9 -1.80 -15.03 -19.95
CA ARG A 9 -2.37 -14.22 -21.03
C ARG A 9 -2.15 -12.76 -20.71
N GLN A 10 -1.19 -12.14 -21.35
CA GLN A 10 -0.93 -10.69 -21.21
C GLN A 10 -1.95 -9.89 -22.03
N HIS A 11 -2.10 -8.61 -21.71
CA HIS A 11 -3.00 -7.67 -22.40
C HIS A 11 -4.44 -8.19 -22.52
N THR A 12 -4.89 -8.92 -21.52
CA THR A 12 -6.21 -9.57 -21.49
C THR A 12 -6.96 -9.11 -20.22
N PRO A 13 -7.44 -7.86 -20.18
CA PRO A 13 -8.18 -7.36 -19.03
C PRO A 13 -9.49 -8.13 -18.83
N VAL A 14 -9.81 -8.42 -17.59
CA VAL A 14 -11.11 -8.97 -17.20
C VAL A 14 -12.09 -7.82 -17.04
N ARG A 15 -13.24 -7.90 -17.70
CA ARG A 15 -14.33 -6.94 -17.56
C ARG A 15 -15.23 -7.28 -16.39
N GLU A 16 -15.57 -8.56 -16.26
CA GLU A 16 -16.56 -9.02 -15.29
C GLU A 16 -16.39 -10.53 -15.07
N VAL A 17 -16.75 -10.98 -13.87
CA VAL A 17 -16.89 -12.40 -13.54
C VAL A 17 -18.32 -12.66 -13.14
N GLU A 18 -18.99 -13.54 -13.86
CA GLU A 18 -20.30 -14.04 -13.52
C GLU A 18 -20.19 -15.36 -12.75
N CYS A 19 -21.10 -15.53 -11.80
CA CYS A 19 -21.34 -16.80 -11.15
C CYS A 19 -22.86 -17.02 -11.13
N PRO A 20 -23.42 -17.87 -12.01
CA PRO A 20 -24.86 -18.11 -12.10
C PRO A 20 -25.44 -18.51 -10.74
N ALA A 21 -26.64 -18.02 -10.44
CA ALA A 21 -27.33 -18.34 -9.18
C ALA A 21 -27.66 -19.85 -9.04
N THR A 22 -27.75 -20.53 -10.18
CA THR A 22 -28.00 -21.97 -10.29
C THR A 22 -26.74 -22.83 -10.19
N ALA A 23 -25.55 -22.21 -10.06
CA ALA A 23 -24.31 -22.95 -9.93
C ALA A 23 -24.28 -23.71 -8.59
N HIS A 24 -24.31 -25.01 -8.65
CA HIS A 24 -24.26 -25.92 -7.50
C HIS A 24 -22.84 -26.47 -7.28
N ASP A 25 -22.65 -27.09 -6.14
CA ASP A 25 -21.33 -27.63 -5.75
C ASP A 25 -20.86 -28.78 -6.66
N GLY A 26 -21.77 -29.38 -7.43
CA GLY A 26 -21.50 -30.42 -8.43
C GLY A 26 -21.04 -29.92 -9.81
N ASP A 27 -21.24 -28.65 -10.13
CA ASP A 27 -21.07 -28.14 -11.49
C ASP A 27 -19.61 -28.10 -11.94
N GLU A 28 -19.37 -28.43 -13.22
CA GLU A 28 -18.06 -28.32 -13.83
C GLU A 28 -17.65 -26.85 -14.09
N VAL A 29 -18.62 -26.00 -14.41
CA VAL A 29 -18.43 -24.57 -14.65
C VAL A 29 -19.19 -23.78 -13.60
N ARG A 30 -18.47 -23.02 -12.79
CA ARG A 30 -19.06 -22.13 -11.77
C ARG A 30 -18.87 -20.67 -12.07
N PHE A 31 -17.81 -20.33 -12.79
CA PHE A 31 -17.46 -18.96 -13.10
C PHE A 31 -17.31 -18.78 -14.60
N ARG A 32 -17.86 -17.68 -15.11
CA ARG A 32 -17.67 -17.17 -16.46
C ARG A 32 -16.94 -15.83 -16.37
N THR A 33 -15.69 -15.84 -16.80
CA THR A 33 -14.84 -14.65 -16.81
C THR A 33 -14.90 -14.00 -18.18
N HIS A 34 -15.54 -12.85 -18.25
CA HIS A 34 -15.67 -12.07 -19.48
C HIS A 34 -14.42 -11.19 -19.69
N LEU A 35 -13.80 -11.33 -20.85
CA LEU A 35 -12.61 -10.58 -21.20
C LEU A 35 -12.99 -9.29 -21.92
N ALA A 36 -12.30 -8.20 -21.63
CA ALA A 36 -12.52 -6.91 -22.31
C ALA A 36 -12.18 -6.97 -23.81
N THR A 37 -11.32 -7.90 -24.22
CA THR A 37 -10.95 -8.18 -25.61
C THR A 37 -11.98 -9.05 -26.36
N GLY A 38 -13.07 -9.42 -25.70
CA GLY A 38 -14.04 -10.41 -26.18
C GLY A 38 -13.68 -11.83 -25.76
N GLY A 39 -14.71 -12.67 -25.71
CA GLY A 39 -14.59 -14.07 -25.26
C GLY A 39 -14.83 -14.27 -23.77
N VAL A 40 -15.07 -15.53 -23.41
CA VAL A 40 -15.38 -15.98 -22.06
C VAL A 40 -14.44 -17.12 -21.68
N VAL A 41 -13.94 -17.10 -20.46
CA VAL A 41 -13.21 -18.22 -19.86
C VAL A 41 -14.10 -18.86 -18.80
N GLU A 42 -14.44 -20.11 -19.01
CA GLU A 42 -15.22 -20.89 -18.06
C GLU A 42 -14.28 -21.65 -17.11
N SER A 43 -14.62 -21.63 -15.82
CA SER A 43 -13.81 -22.32 -14.81
C SER A 43 -14.65 -22.77 -13.63
N ARG A 44 -14.18 -23.82 -12.95
CA ARG A 44 -14.75 -24.30 -11.69
C ARG A 44 -14.24 -23.49 -10.50
N ASN A 45 -12.96 -23.15 -10.53
CA ASN A 45 -12.30 -22.39 -9.49
C ASN A 45 -11.81 -21.05 -10.03
N LEU A 46 -11.94 -20.01 -9.23
CA LEU A 46 -11.48 -18.67 -9.51
C LEU A 46 -10.58 -18.18 -8.37
N VAL A 47 -9.38 -17.73 -8.70
CA VAL A 47 -8.50 -17.04 -7.74
C VAL A 47 -8.44 -15.57 -8.12
N ALA A 48 -9.08 -14.73 -7.31
CA ALA A 48 -9.04 -13.28 -7.50
C ALA A 48 -7.79 -12.71 -6.84
N ALA A 49 -6.82 -12.30 -7.65
CA ALA A 49 -5.55 -11.70 -7.23
C ALA A 49 -5.46 -10.23 -7.68
N VAL A 50 -6.51 -9.47 -7.43
CA VAL A 50 -6.70 -8.10 -7.94
C VAL A 50 -5.88 -7.05 -7.18
N GLY A 51 -5.36 -7.39 -6.00
CA GLY A 51 -4.54 -6.50 -5.18
C GLY A 51 -5.29 -5.30 -4.59
N GLY A 52 -4.55 -4.44 -3.89
CA GLY A 52 -5.09 -3.25 -3.20
C GLY A 52 -4.79 -1.92 -3.88
N TYR A 53 -4.14 -1.92 -5.06
CA TYR A 53 -3.62 -0.70 -5.70
C TYR A 53 -4.27 -0.43 -7.08
N ALA A 54 -5.53 -0.79 -7.24
CA ALA A 54 -6.22 -0.68 -8.52
C ALA A 54 -6.72 0.74 -8.80
N LYS A 55 -7.35 1.39 -7.82
CA LYS A 55 -7.95 2.72 -7.95
C LYS A 55 -7.11 3.79 -7.24
N PRO A 56 -6.62 4.82 -7.94
CA PRO A 56 -6.04 6.01 -7.31
C PRO A 56 -7.03 6.64 -6.33
N ARG A 57 -6.54 7.03 -5.16
CA ARG A 57 -7.32 7.81 -4.19
C ARG A 57 -6.95 9.27 -4.32
N VAL A 58 -7.86 10.07 -4.87
CA VAL A 58 -7.77 11.53 -4.89
C VAL A 58 -8.78 12.06 -3.87
N PRO A 59 -8.37 12.92 -2.92
CA PRO A 59 -9.30 13.45 -1.91
C PRO A 59 -10.34 14.36 -2.57
N ALA A 60 -11.55 14.42 -2.00
CA ALA A 60 -12.65 15.22 -2.54
C ALA A 60 -12.30 16.71 -2.67
N LEU A 61 -11.47 17.26 -1.76
CA LEU A 61 -11.02 18.63 -1.83
C LEU A 61 -10.26 18.99 -3.12
N ALA A 62 -9.82 18.01 -3.90
CA ALA A 62 -9.17 18.26 -5.19
C ALA A 62 -10.09 18.99 -6.19
N SER A 63 -11.40 18.78 -6.08
CA SER A 63 -12.39 19.50 -6.91
C SER A 63 -12.54 20.99 -6.57
N ASP A 64 -12.11 21.40 -5.39
CA ASP A 64 -12.20 22.75 -4.88
C ASP A 64 -10.94 23.59 -5.17
N VAL A 65 -9.91 22.96 -5.75
CA VAL A 65 -8.69 23.64 -6.22
C VAL A 65 -8.96 24.33 -7.54
N ASP A 66 -8.37 25.53 -7.71
CA ASP A 66 -8.51 26.29 -8.95
C ASP A 66 -8.05 25.45 -10.18
N PRO A 67 -8.86 25.35 -11.24
CA PRO A 67 -8.57 24.51 -12.40
C PRO A 67 -7.32 24.94 -13.20
N VAL A 68 -6.78 26.13 -12.98
CA VAL A 68 -5.51 26.55 -13.57
C VAL A 68 -4.32 25.76 -13.01
N VAL A 69 -4.44 25.22 -11.80
CA VAL A 69 -3.42 24.37 -11.17
C VAL A 69 -3.54 22.95 -11.71
N ALA A 70 -2.50 22.48 -12.38
CA ALA A 70 -2.48 21.12 -12.89
C ALA A 70 -2.52 20.11 -11.74
N GLN A 71 -3.35 19.06 -11.88
CA GLN A 71 -3.49 18.02 -10.86
C GLN A 71 -3.30 16.66 -11.49
N LEU A 72 -2.50 15.80 -10.84
CA LEU A 72 -2.33 14.41 -11.24
C LEU A 72 -2.14 13.53 -10.01
N HIS A 73 -2.48 12.24 -10.15
CA HIS A 73 -2.14 11.24 -9.14
C HIS A 73 -0.72 10.70 -9.37
N SER A 74 -0.04 10.24 -8.32
CA SER A 74 1.30 9.62 -8.42
C SER A 74 1.37 8.46 -9.42
N ARG A 75 0.26 7.81 -9.72
CA ARG A 75 0.13 6.79 -10.78
C ARG A 75 0.49 7.33 -12.16
N ASP A 76 0.14 8.59 -12.42
CA ASP A 76 0.25 9.21 -13.74
C ASP A 76 1.52 10.07 -13.87
N TYR A 77 2.22 10.30 -12.77
CA TYR A 77 3.54 10.94 -12.76
C TYR A 77 4.56 10.07 -13.51
N ARG A 78 5.39 10.70 -14.33
CA ARG A 78 6.43 10.03 -15.13
C ARG A 78 7.82 10.53 -14.82
N ASN A 79 8.02 11.83 -14.89
CA ASN A 79 9.31 12.49 -14.64
C ASN A 79 9.08 13.99 -14.42
N PRO A 80 10.07 14.72 -13.86
CA PRO A 80 9.96 16.15 -13.61
C PRO A 80 9.72 16.99 -14.87
N GLU A 81 10.24 16.57 -16.00
CA GLU A 81 10.17 17.28 -17.29
C GLU A 81 8.76 17.26 -17.90
N SER A 82 7.94 16.29 -17.50
CA SER A 82 6.53 16.20 -17.97
C SER A 82 5.58 17.16 -17.28
N LEU A 83 6.04 17.85 -16.23
CA LEU A 83 5.22 18.78 -15.45
C LEU A 83 5.31 20.21 -15.99
N PRO A 84 4.22 21.00 -15.89
CA PRO A 84 4.28 22.44 -16.15
C PRO A 84 5.34 23.15 -15.30
N ASP A 85 5.78 24.32 -15.76
CA ASP A 85 6.71 25.16 -14.99
C ASP A 85 6.10 25.59 -13.65
N GLY A 86 6.99 25.97 -12.70
CA GLY A 86 6.60 26.43 -11.38
C GLY A 86 6.94 25.44 -10.27
N ALA A 87 6.58 25.80 -9.05
CA ALA A 87 6.72 24.94 -7.90
C ALA A 87 5.72 23.78 -7.93
N VAL A 88 6.01 22.70 -7.22
CA VAL A 88 5.16 21.52 -7.14
C VAL A 88 4.78 21.26 -5.70
N LEU A 89 3.48 21.03 -5.46
CA LEU A 89 2.98 20.51 -4.20
C LEU A 89 2.78 18.98 -4.33
N VAL A 90 3.49 18.21 -3.53
CA VAL A 90 3.29 16.77 -3.38
C VAL A 90 2.44 16.53 -2.14
N VAL A 91 1.27 15.91 -2.28
CA VAL A 91 0.37 15.67 -1.16
C VAL A 91 0.45 14.21 -0.73
N GLY A 92 1.00 13.98 0.47
CA GLY A 92 1.21 12.66 1.06
C GLY A 92 2.68 12.25 1.10
N ALA A 93 3.20 12.05 2.31
CA ALA A 93 4.60 11.68 2.58
C ALA A 93 4.82 10.16 2.72
N GLY A 94 4.07 9.36 1.94
CA GLY A 94 4.33 7.94 1.76
C GLY A 94 5.56 7.70 0.88
N ILE A 95 5.87 6.44 0.56
CA ILE A 95 7.03 6.07 -0.28
C ILE A 95 7.05 6.87 -1.58
N SER A 96 5.95 6.84 -2.34
CA SER A 96 5.86 7.57 -3.63
C SER A 96 6.03 9.08 -3.45
N GLY A 97 5.41 9.66 -2.42
CA GLY A 97 5.51 11.11 -2.20
C GLY A 97 6.93 11.56 -1.85
N GLN A 98 7.63 10.83 -1.02
CA GLN A 98 9.02 11.12 -0.68
C GLN A 98 9.96 10.97 -1.89
N GLN A 99 9.80 9.88 -2.67
CA GLN A 99 10.62 9.65 -3.87
C GLN A 99 10.38 10.71 -4.95
N ILE A 100 9.14 11.08 -5.19
CA ILE A 100 8.80 12.14 -6.16
C ILE A 100 9.31 13.50 -5.67
N ALA A 101 9.17 13.82 -4.39
CA ALA A 101 9.67 15.07 -3.83
C ALA A 101 11.21 15.16 -3.93
N ASP A 102 11.90 14.05 -3.67
CA ASP A 102 13.35 13.94 -3.81
C ASP A 102 13.81 14.16 -5.26
N GLU A 103 13.20 13.44 -6.20
CA GLU A 103 13.51 13.57 -7.63
C GLU A 103 13.28 14.99 -8.17
N LEU A 104 12.16 15.61 -7.79
CA LEU A 104 11.85 16.99 -8.18
C LEU A 104 12.86 17.99 -7.60
N ALA A 105 13.23 17.84 -6.33
CA ALA A 105 14.21 18.70 -5.68
C ALA A 105 15.59 18.56 -6.32
N GLU A 106 16.03 17.36 -6.67
CA GLU A 106 17.30 17.12 -7.38
C GLU A 106 17.36 17.75 -8.77
N ARG A 107 16.20 17.92 -9.42
CA ARG A 107 16.10 18.65 -10.69
C ARG A 107 15.91 20.15 -10.50
N GLY A 108 16.14 20.65 -9.28
CA GLY A 108 16.06 22.09 -8.97
C GLY A 108 14.66 22.66 -8.92
N ARG A 109 13.61 21.82 -8.89
CA ARG A 109 12.23 22.28 -8.72
C ARG A 109 12.01 22.69 -7.26
N ARG A 110 11.31 23.79 -7.03
CA ARG A 110 10.82 24.14 -5.70
C ARG A 110 9.67 23.21 -5.32
N VAL A 111 9.84 22.47 -4.22
CA VAL A 111 8.90 21.43 -3.81
C VAL A 111 8.31 21.73 -2.44
N PHE A 112 7.00 21.58 -2.33
CA PHE A 112 6.26 21.52 -1.08
C PHE A 112 5.78 20.08 -0.87
N LEU A 113 5.96 19.53 0.32
CA LEU A 113 5.50 18.20 0.67
C LEU A 113 4.50 18.28 1.82
N SER A 114 3.23 17.98 1.53
CA SER A 114 2.18 17.93 2.54
C SER A 114 2.25 16.61 3.29
N VAL A 115 2.49 16.69 4.60
CA VAL A 115 2.74 15.55 5.47
C VAL A 115 1.53 15.31 6.36
N GLY A 116 0.95 14.13 6.24
CA GLY A 116 -0.05 13.60 7.16
C GLY A 116 0.60 12.72 8.24
N ARG A 117 -0.15 11.76 8.76
CA ARG A 117 0.41 10.76 9.70
C ARG A 117 1.61 10.08 9.07
N HIS A 118 2.72 10.05 9.77
CA HIS A 118 3.97 9.57 9.24
C HIS A 118 4.75 8.74 10.26
N ARG A 119 5.33 7.65 9.81
CA ARG A 119 6.31 6.85 10.54
C ARG A 119 7.46 6.53 9.62
N THR A 120 8.65 6.63 10.14
CA THR A 120 9.89 6.33 9.41
C THR A 120 10.58 5.13 10.03
N TYR A 121 11.06 4.22 9.19
CA TYR A 121 11.92 3.11 9.59
C TYR A 121 13.13 3.04 8.65
N PRO A 122 14.29 2.58 9.15
CA PRO A 122 15.44 2.40 8.30
C PRO A 122 15.23 1.20 7.37
N ARG A 123 15.88 1.22 6.22
CA ARG A 123 15.89 0.06 5.32
C ARG A 123 16.57 -1.14 5.95
N HIS A 124 17.68 -0.87 6.60
CA HIS A 124 18.51 -1.89 7.25
C HIS A 124 18.84 -1.50 8.69
N TYR A 125 18.88 -2.49 9.54
CA TYR A 125 19.36 -2.37 10.90
C TYR A 125 20.09 -3.64 11.32
N ARG A 126 21.27 -3.51 11.91
CA ARG A 126 22.09 -4.64 12.40
C ARG A 126 22.20 -5.79 11.37
N GLY A 127 22.61 -5.45 10.15
CA GLY A 127 22.90 -6.41 9.07
C GLY A 127 21.70 -7.05 8.40
N ARG A 128 20.45 -6.68 8.76
CA ARG A 128 19.23 -7.19 8.13
C ARG A 128 18.30 -6.06 7.71
N THR A 129 17.38 -6.36 6.81
CA THR A 129 16.31 -5.43 6.49
C THR A 129 15.38 -5.28 7.69
N ILE A 130 14.76 -4.10 7.83
CA ILE A 130 13.77 -3.88 8.89
C ILE A 130 12.61 -4.88 8.80
N HIS A 131 12.21 -5.28 7.59
CA HIS A 131 11.15 -6.26 7.36
C HIS A 131 11.52 -7.65 7.90
N GLU A 132 12.78 -8.07 7.78
CA GLU A 132 13.23 -9.33 8.38
C GLU A 132 13.12 -9.29 9.90
N TRP A 133 13.51 -8.18 10.52
CA TRP A 133 13.35 -8.01 11.97
C TRP A 133 11.89 -7.97 12.40
N MET A 134 11.05 -7.25 11.67
CA MET A 134 9.61 -7.20 11.94
C MET A 134 8.98 -8.60 11.88
N TYR A 135 9.43 -9.43 10.92
CA TYR A 135 8.98 -10.83 10.81
C TYR A 135 9.51 -11.69 11.98
N VAL A 136 10.81 -11.63 12.27
CA VAL A 136 11.45 -12.43 13.33
C VAL A 136 10.87 -12.16 14.72
N PHE A 137 10.48 -10.93 14.99
CA PHE A 137 9.95 -10.51 16.29
C PHE A 137 8.43 -10.37 16.33
N SER A 138 7.73 -10.76 15.26
CA SER A 138 6.27 -10.62 15.11
C SER A 138 5.78 -9.17 15.29
N LEU A 139 6.63 -8.20 15.00
CA LEU A 139 6.28 -6.78 15.15
C LEU A 139 5.20 -6.33 14.15
N TYR A 140 4.94 -7.15 13.12
CA TYR A 140 3.82 -6.91 12.22
C TYR A 140 2.46 -7.08 12.90
N ASP A 141 2.39 -7.85 13.99
CA ASP A 141 1.12 -8.04 14.72
C ASP A 141 0.65 -6.73 15.34
N ASP A 142 1.56 -5.84 15.72
CA ASP A 142 1.28 -4.49 16.21
C ASP A 142 0.92 -3.52 15.06
N PHE A 143 1.22 -3.89 13.81
CA PHE A 143 0.97 -3.09 12.60
C PHE A 143 -0.11 -3.71 11.71
N VAL A 144 -0.51 -4.95 11.96
CA VAL A 144 -1.70 -5.52 11.33
C VAL A 144 -2.87 -4.66 11.79
N THR A 145 -3.39 -3.93 10.85
CA THR A 145 -4.62 -3.20 11.07
C THR A 145 -5.66 -4.21 11.53
N PRO A 146 -6.22 -4.06 12.74
CA PRO A 146 -7.39 -4.81 13.11
C PRO A 146 -8.39 -4.71 11.97
N ASP A 147 -9.17 -5.75 11.73
CA ASP A 147 -10.17 -5.77 10.66
C ASP A 147 -10.87 -4.39 10.62
N PRO A 148 -10.83 -3.68 9.47
CA PRO A 148 -11.44 -2.36 9.34
C PRO A 148 -12.89 -2.31 9.81
N ARG A 149 -13.58 -3.44 9.79
CA ARG A 149 -14.95 -3.60 10.29
C ARG A 149 -15.08 -3.49 11.81
N HIS A 150 -14.01 -3.78 12.54
CA HIS A 150 -13.97 -3.71 14.00
C HIS A 150 -13.43 -2.38 14.54
N LEU A 151 -12.96 -1.48 13.67
CA LEU A 151 -12.30 -0.25 14.09
C LEU A 151 -13.22 0.95 14.31
N GLY A 152 -14.48 0.89 13.85
CA GLY A 152 -15.42 1.99 14.01
C GLY A 152 -14.80 3.36 13.64
N GLU A 153 -14.99 4.37 14.49
CA GLU A 153 -14.39 5.70 14.30
C GLU A 153 -12.87 5.76 14.53
N ASP A 154 -12.27 4.75 15.13
CA ASP A 154 -10.83 4.70 15.43
C ASP A 154 -9.94 4.43 14.19
N ARG A 155 -10.52 4.20 13.01
CA ARG A 155 -9.75 4.16 11.74
C ARG A 155 -8.81 5.35 11.57
N ARG A 156 -9.14 6.50 12.14
CA ARG A 156 -8.31 7.71 12.08
C ARG A 156 -7.07 7.65 12.97
N ARG A 157 -7.05 6.73 13.94
CA ARG A 157 -5.96 6.57 14.91
C ARG A 157 -4.95 5.49 14.54
N LEU A 158 -5.22 4.72 13.46
CA LEU A 158 -4.25 3.75 12.99
C LEU A 158 -2.95 4.48 12.62
N PRO A 159 -1.82 3.99 13.14
CA PRO A 159 -0.54 4.49 12.72
C PRO A 159 -0.43 4.34 11.19
N GLY A 160 0.13 5.33 10.53
CA GLY A 160 0.47 5.21 9.12
C GLY A 160 1.36 3.97 8.91
N LEU A 161 1.25 3.33 7.74
CA LEU A 161 2.16 2.25 7.38
C LEU A 161 3.61 2.73 7.55
N PRO A 162 4.51 1.90 8.07
CA PRO A 162 5.92 2.24 8.17
C PRO A 162 6.46 2.55 6.77
N VAL A 163 7.11 3.69 6.63
CA VAL A 163 7.65 4.14 5.36
C VAL A 163 9.16 3.91 5.37
N THR A 164 9.64 3.05 4.48
CA THR A 164 11.06 2.86 4.20
C THR A 164 11.33 3.35 2.77
N ALA A 165 11.23 4.64 2.54
CA ALA A 165 11.59 5.21 1.26
C ALA A 165 13.11 5.12 1.07
N VAL A 166 13.52 4.73 -0.13
CA VAL A 166 14.93 4.61 -0.49
C VAL A 166 15.18 5.26 -1.82
N LYS A 167 16.40 5.78 -1.98
CA LYS A 167 16.91 6.27 -3.24
C LYS A 167 17.94 5.28 -3.77
N ASP A 168 17.86 4.96 -5.07
CA ASP A 168 18.84 4.12 -5.78
C ASP A 168 19.19 2.80 -5.06
N GLY A 169 18.23 2.28 -4.30
CA GLY A 169 18.38 1.03 -3.57
C GLY A 169 19.21 1.06 -2.29
N ALA A 170 19.89 2.15 -1.98
CA ALA A 170 20.81 2.25 -0.84
C ALA A 170 20.57 3.47 0.06
N GLY A 171 20.23 4.63 -0.50
CA GLY A 171 19.97 5.85 0.27
C GLY A 171 18.63 5.83 0.97
N GLU A 172 18.58 6.26 2.22
CA GLU A 172 17.33 6.39 2.97
C GLU A 172 16.73 7.77 2.76
N LEU A 173 15.45 7.81 2.45
CA LEU A 173 14.65 9.03 2.40
C LEU A 173 13.78 9.12 3.65
N ASN A 174 13.77 10.29 4.27
CA ASN A 174 12.90 10.62 5.39
C ASN A 174 12.62 12.12 5.37
N LEU A 175 11.74 12.58 6.27
CA LEU A 175 11.37 14.00 6.32
C LEU A 175 12.58 14.91 6.56
N GLY A 176 13.52 14.50 7.41
CA GLY A 176 14.73 15.26 7.69
C GLY A 176 15.62 15.42 6.44
N THR A 177 15.92 14.32 5.74
CA THR A 177 16.76 14.37 4.54
C THR A 177 16.12 15.16 3.41
N LEU A 178 14.79 15.14 3.28
CA LEU A 178 14.07 15.95 2.30
C LEU A 178 14.12 17.44 2.65
N ALA A 179 13.92 17.79 3.91
CA ALA A 179 14.03 19.18 4.37
C ALA A 179 15.47 19.72 4.19
N GLU A 180 16.51 18.92 4.46
CA GLU A 180 17.92 19.26 4.19
C GLU A 180 18.20 19.52 2.71
N LYS A 181 17.46 18.89 1.80
CA LYS A 181 17.50 19.14 0.34
C LYS A 181 16.69 20.35 -0.11
N GLY A 182 16.06 21.07 0.82
CA GLY A 182 15.28 22.26 0.52
C GLY A 182 13.82 21.99 0.17
N VAL A 183 13.30 20.76 0.40
CA VAL A 183 11.86 20.49 0.32
C VAL A 183 11.16 21.20 1.48
N THR A 184 10.19 22.04 1.18
CA THR A 184 9.36 22.71 2.19
C THR A 184 8.31 21.72 2.70
N LEU A 185 8.41 21.32 3.96
CA LEU A 185 7.41 20.47 4.59
C LEU A 185 6.23 21.32 5.07
N VAL A 186 5.02 20.86 4.78
CA VAL A 186 3.78 21.50 5.21
C VAL A 186 2.86 20.46 5.83
N GLY A 187 1.98 20.87 6.73
CA GLY A 187 1.03 19.98 7.37
C GLY A 187 0.04 19.34 6.40
N SER A 188 -0.76 18.40 6.88
CA SER A 188 -1.73 17.71 6.04
C SER A 188 -2.77 18.69 5.47
N THR A 189 -3.03 18.58 4.17
CA THR A 189 -4.07 19.36 3.49
C THR A 189 -5.44 18.92 4.00
N ARG A 190 -6.26 19.87 4.48
CA ARG A 190 -7.58 19.65 5.07
C ARG A 190 -8.73 20.11 4.19
N ALA A 191 -8.55 21.25 3.53
CA ALA A 191 -9.53 21.82 2.61
C ALA A 191 -8.83 22.61 1.51
N ALA A 192 -9.57 22.95 0.45
CA ALA A 192 -9.13 23.80 -0.63
C ALA A 192 -10.23 24.83 -0.95
N ARG A 193 -9.82 26.04 -1.36
CA ARG A 193 -10.72 27.09 -1.87
C ARG A 193 -9.97 27.88 -2.95
N GLY A 194 -10.13 27.47 -4.21
CA GLY A 194 -9.38 28.06 -5.32
C GLY A 194 -7.87 27.88 -5.15
N HIS A 195 -7.15 28.98 -4.97
CA HIS A 195 -5.69 28.93 -4.77
C HIS A 195 -5.25 28.74 -3.32
N VAL A 196 -6.15 28.70 -2.35
CA VAL A 196 -5.78 28.59 -0.93
C VAL A 196 -6.09 27.22 -0.41
N LEU A 197 -5.07 26.56 0.15
CA LEU A 197 -5.20 25.31 0.88
C LEU A 197 -5.16 25.56 2.39
N GLU A 198 -6.09 24.96 3.12
CA GLU A 198 -6.06 24.90 4.57
C GLU A 198 -5.21 23.68 5.00
N LEU A 199 -4.26 23.90 5.90
CA LEU A 199 -3.32 22.91 6.38
C LEU A 199 -3.53 22.61 7.87
N ALA A 200 -3.12 21.44 8.30
CA ALA A 200 -2.82 21.19 9.70
C ALA A 200 -1.47 21.87 10.03
N ASP A 201 -1.45 22.65 11.09
CA ASP A 201 -0.23 23.33 11.56
C ASP A 201 0.47 22.41 12.59
N ASN A 202 1.05 21.31 12.13
CA ASN A 202 1.55 20.25 13.00
C ASN A 202 2.68 19.40 12.39
N VAL A 203 3.40 19.92 11.42
CA VAL A 203 4.46 19.14 10.74
C VAL A 203 5.63 18.86 11.66
N GLU A 204 5.96 19.80 12.54
CA GLU A 204 7.01 19.62 13.56
C GLU A 204 6.66 18.48 14.52
N GLU A 205 5.42 18.42 15.00
CA GLU A 205 4.94 17.35 15.86
C GLU A 205 5.03 15.99 15.15
N ILE A 206 4.56 15.91 13.89
CA ILE A 206 4.63 14.69 13.08
C ILE A 206 6.06 14.22 12.91
N ALA A 207 6.99 15.11 12.62
CA ALA A 207 8.40 14.78 12.45
C ALA A 207 9.04 14.24 13.76
N ARG A 208 8.72 14.86 14.89
CA ARG A 208 9.15 14.39 16.23
C ARG A 208 8.57 13.01 16.56
N ASP A 209 7.31 12.78 16.23
CA ASP A 209 6.65 11.48 16.44
C ASP A 209 7.25 10.39 15.54
N ALA A 210 7.59 10.71 14.29
CA ALA A 210 8.28 9.79 13.41
C ALA A 210 9.66 9.40 13.96
N ALA A 211 10.43 10.35 14.45
CA ALA A 211 11.73 10.09 15.09
C ALA A 211 11.62 9.28 16.37
N ARG A 212 10.58 9.50 17.17
CA ARG A 212 10.29 8.69 18.38
C ARG A 212 9.93 7.26 17.99
N SER A 213 9.02 7.09 17.05
CA SER A 213 8.59 5.77 16.55
C SER A 213 9.76 4.94 15.99
N LEU A 214 10.71 5.59 15.31
CA LEU A 214 11.94 4.95 14.87
C LEU A 214 12.73 4.38 16.05
N ARG A 215 12.99 5.18 17.10
CA ARG A 215 13.73 4.72 18.28
C ARG A 215 13.03 3.54 18.96
N GLU A 216 11.72 3.61 19.16
CA GLU A 216 10.94 2.54 19.77
C GLU A 216 11.08 1.21 19.04
N VAL A 217 11.06 1.22 17.69
CA VAL A 217 11.25 0.02 16.88
C VAL A 217 12.68 -0.53 17.03
N LEU A 218 13.69 0.31 16.97
CA LEU A 218 15.08 -0.12 17.15
C LEU A 218 15.31 -0.72 18.54
N ASP A 219 14.77 -0.10 19.59
CA ASP A 219 14.85 -0.59 20.98
C ASP A 219 14.12 -1.94 21.14
N THR A 220 13.00 -2.11 20.45
CA THR A 220 12.25 -3.39 20.44
C THR A 220 13.07 -4.49 19.80
N ILE A 221 13.72 -4.21 18.66
CA ILE A 221 14.62 -5.16 17.99
C ILE A 221 15.78 -5.52 18.91
N ASP A 222 16.45 -4.53 19.49
CA ASP A 222 17.60 -4.75 20.38
C ASP A 222 17.23 -5.55 21.61
N THR A 223 16.07 -5.27 22.19
CA THR A 223 15.54 -6.03 23.32
C THR A 223 15.21 -7.46 22.92
N GLY A 224 14.60 -7.66 21.75
CA GLY A 224 14.31 -8.98 21.20
C GLY A 224 15.57 -9.82 20.95
N LEU A 225 16.61 -9.20 20.42
CA LEU A 225 17.93 -9.83 20.23
C LEU A 225 18.54 -10.29 21.56
N ARG A 226 18.60 -9.40 22.55
CA ARG A 226 19.13 -9.72 23.88
C ARG A 226 18.35 -10.84 24.56
N ARG A 227 17.02 -10.79 24.56
CA ARG A 227 16.17 -11.83 25.20
C ARG A 227 16.32 -13.22 24.58
N ARG A 228 16.61 -13.29 23.29
CA ARG A 228 16.75 -14.56 22.55
C ARG A 228 18.22 -15.01 22.45
N GLY A 229 19.17 -14.24 22.97
CA GLY A 229 20.59 -14.56 22.86
C GLY A 229 21.12 -14.49 21.42
N PHE A 230 20.47 -13.78 20.54
CA PHE A 230 20.95 -13.60 19.17
C PHE A 230 22.08 -12.58 19.13
N VAL A 231 23.15 -12.94 18.42
CA VAL A 231 24.25 -12.02 18.10
C VAL A 231 23.96 -11.40 16.74
N ALA A 232 23.86 -10.09 16.69
CA ALA A 232 23.74 -9.33 15.45
C ALA A 232 24.86 -8.28 15.39
N PRO A 233 25.30 -7.89 14.17
CA PRO A 233 26.32 -6.85 14.02
C PRO A 233 25.92 -5.58 14.77
N GLU A 234 26.87 -4.91 15.38
CA GLU A 234 26.66 -3.57 15.90
C GLU A 234 26.49 -2.58 14.76
N GLN A 235 25.68 -1.57 14.97
CA GLN A 235 25.48 -0.50 13.99
C GLN A 235 25.66 0.85 14.67
N HIS A 236 26.71 1.54 14.30
CA HIS A 236 27.05 2.86 14.80
C HIS A 236 27.37 3.81 13.63
N PRO A 237 26.77 5.01 13.61
CA PRO A 237 25.69 5.43 14.50
C PRO A 237 24.39 4.67 14.23
N ALA A 238 23.52 4.61 15.23
CA ALA A 238 22.15 4.10 15.04
C ALA A 238 21.39 4.99 14.05
N PRO A 239 20.50 4.42 13.22
CA PRO A 239 19.67 5.22 12.33
C PRO A 239 18.86 6.27 13.10
N THR A 240 18.86 7.49 12.61
CA THR A 240 18.14 8.63 13.21
C THR A 240 17.45 9.45 12.13
N VAL A 241 16.41 10.16 12.52
CA VAL A 241 15.80 11.21 11.69
C VAL A 241 16.07 12.54 12.37
N ARG A 242 16.78 13.41 11.68
CA ARG A 242 17.01 14.78 12.17
C ARG A 242 15.75 15.59 11.96
N THR A 243 15.25 16.21 13.03
CA THR A 243 14.00 16.98 13.04
C THR A 243 14.17 18.39 13.57
N ASP A 244 15.35 18.72 14.06
CA ASP A 244 15.71 19.99 14.71
C ASP A 244 15.57 21.23 13.79
N HIS A 245 15.61 21.01 12.48
CA HIS A 245 15.46 22.05 11.45
C HIS A 245 14.06 22.07 10.80
N ILE A 246 13.15 21.19 11.25
CA ILE A 246 11.77 21.14 10.76
C ILE A 246 10.92 22.04 11.65
N THR A 247 10.27 23.01 11.04
CA THR A 247 9.34 23.94 11.71
C THR A 247 7.99 23.91 11.02
N ASP A 248 6.96 24.33 11.76
CA ASP A 248 5.63 24.45 11.18
C ASP A 248 5.60 25.55 10.13
N PHE A 249 4.91 25.27 9.03
CA PHE A 249 4.76 26.22 7.90
C PHE A 249 3.67 27.24 8.15
N GLY A 250 2.69 26.87 8.94
CA GLY A 250 1.48 27.64 9.18
C GLY A 250 0.21 26.96 8.63
N PRO A 251 -0.96 27.49 8.95
CA PRO A 251 -2.25 26.84 8.69
C PRO A 251 -2.75 26.98 7.25
N THR A 252 -2.07 27.74 6.39
CA THR A 252 -2.52 27.98 5.02
C THR A 252 -1.36 27.99 4.03
N LEU A 253 -1.63 27.49 2.82
CA LEU A 253 -0.72 27.54 1.68
C LEU A 253 -1.44 28.19 0.48
N ASP A 254 -0.98 29.36 0.07
CA ASP A 254 -1.46 30.05 -1.11
C ASP A 254 -0.64 29.58 -2.34
N LEU A 255 -1.28 28.84 -3.23
CA LEU A 255 -0.67 28.25 -4.42
C LEU A 255 -0.14 29.32 -5.38
N ALA A 256 -0.92 30.41 -5.59
CA ALA A 256 -0.53 31.48 -6.50
C ALA A 256 0.69 32.26 -5.97
N ARG A 257 0.68 32.62 -4.67
CA ARG A 257 1.79 33.32 -4.02
C ARG A 257 3.10 32.52 -4.07
N HIS A 258 3.01 31.21 -3.98
CA HIS A 258 4.17 30.33 -4.02
C HIS A 258 4.50 29.82 -5.42
N HIS A 259 3.79 30.27 -6.46
CA HIS A 259 3.94 29.86 -7.85
C HIS A 259 3.81 28.32 -8.03
N ILE A 260 2.91 27.70 -7.27
CA ILE A 260 2.64 26.26 -7.37
C ILE A 260 1.72 26.05 -8.57
N GLY A 261 2.29 25.54 -9.65
CA GLY A 261 1.56 25.23 -10.88
C GLY A 261 1.03 23.80 -10.94
N THR A 262 1.50 22.91 -10.05
CA THR A 262 1.15 21.48 -10.09
C THR A 262 0.95 20.92 -8.69
N ILE A 263 -0.11 20.10 -8.53
CA ILE A 263 -0.33 19.25 -7.36
C ILE A 263 -0.22 17.78 -7.78
N ILE A 264 0.60 17.00 -7.05
CA ILE A 264 0.71 15.56 -7.23
C ILE A 264 0.09 14.86 -6.01
N TRP A 265 -1.02 14.16 -6.23
CA TRP A 265 -1.70 13.41 -5.20
C TRP A 265 -1.01 12.07 -4.95
N CYS A 266 -0.20 11.99 -3.91
CA CYS A 266 0.45 10.78 -3.42
C CYS A 266 -0.36 10.15 -2.27
N THR A 267 -1.68 10.18 -2.39
CA THR A 267 -2.65 9.83 -1.36
C THR A 267 -3.06 8.35 -1.39
N GLY A 268 -2.29 7.56 -2.13
CA GLY A 268 -2.40 6.10 -2.18
C GLY A 268 -3.49 5.59 -3.10
N PHE A 269 -3.83 4.32 -2.91
CA PHE A 269 -4.73 3.58 -3.78
C PHE A 269 -5.79 2.84 -2.96
N GLY A 270 -6.82 2.39 -3.64
CA GLY A 270 -7.80 1.45 -3.14
C GLY A 270 -7.93 0.22 -4.06
N PRO A 271 -8.50 -0.87 -3.55
CA PRO A 271 -8.85 -2.01 -4.38
C PRO A 271 -9.99 -1.68 -5.33
N ASP A 272 -10.11 -2.49 -6.38
CA ASP A 272 -11.29 -2.51 -7.26
C ASP A 272 -11.83 -3.94 -7.33
N TYR A 273 -12.96 -4.14 -6.71
CA TYR A 273 -13.64 -5.44 -6.67
C TYR A 273 -14.85 -5.51 -7.60
N ALA A 274 -15.13 -4.46 -8.36
CA ALA A 274 -16.32 -4.38 -9.22
C ALA A 274 -16.40 -5.48 -10.28
N ILE A 275 -15.26 -6.11 -10.61
CA ILE A 275 -15.23 -7.24 -11.55
C ILE A 275 -15.75 -8.55 -10.95
N LEU A 276 -15.92 -8.62 -9.63
CA LEU A 276 -16.35 -9.84 -8.94
C LEU A 276 -17.88 -9.96 -8.94
N PRO A 277 -18.43 -11.19 -8.85
CA PRO A 277 -19.88 -11.40 -8.75
C PRO A 277 -20.46 -10.64 -7.55
N GLY A 278 -21.57 -9.93 -7.72
CA GLY A 278 -22.18 -9.13 -6.66
C GLY A 278 -22.43 -9.90 -5.36
N ARG A 279 -22.80 -11.19 -5.45
CA ARG A 279 -22.98 -12.08 -4.27
C ARG A 279 -21.68 -12.44 -3.54
N ALA A 280 -20.53 -12.12 -4.11
CA ALA A 280 -19.23 -12.27 -3.46
C ALA A 280 -18.85 -11.03 -2.66
N LEU A 281 -19.63 -9.95 -2.73
CA LEU A 281 -19.38 -8.67 -2.12
C LEU A 281 -20.45 -8.37 -1.06
N ASP A 282 -20.06 -7.66 -0.02
CA ASP A 282 -21.00 -7.12 0.97
C ASP A 282 -21.67 -5.83 0.48
N GLU A 283 -22.49 -5.22 1.30
CA GLU A 283 -23.21 -3.96 1.02
C GLU A 283 -22.29 -2.76 0.75
N HIS A 284 -21.02 -2.86 1.14
CA HIS A 284 -19.99 -1.85 0.91
C HIS A 284 -19.09 -2.17 -0.31
N GLY A 285 -19.40 -3.25 -1.05
CA GLY A 285 -18.61 -3.69 -2.19
C GLY A 285 -17.27 -4.33 -1.81
N VAL A 286 -17.14 -4.82 -0.58
CA VAL A 286 -15.93 -5.52 -0.08
C VAL A 286 -16.15 -7.03 -0.19
N PRO A 287 -15.11 -7.81 -0.58
CA PRO A 287 -15.22 -9.25 -0.67
C PRO A 287 -15.66 -9.91 0.65
N ILE A 288 -16.72 -10.68 0.60
CA ILE A 288 -17.15 -11.56 1.71
C ILE A 288 -16.16 -12.72 1.73
N GLN A 289 -15.39 -12.85 2.81
CA GLN A 289 -14.28 -13.78 2.86
C GLN A 289 -14.04 -14.35 4.27
N GLN A 290 -13.34 -15.48 4.32
CA GLN A 290 -12.84 -16.06 5.55
C GLN A 290 -11.30 -16.10 5.48
N LYS A 291 -10.65 -15.56 6.51
CA LYS A 291 -9.19 -15.50 6.65
C LYS A 291 -8.46 -14.85 5.47
N GLY A 292 -9.14 -13.97 4.71
CA GLY A 292 -8.58 -13.29 3.54
C GLY A 292 -8.28 -14.20 2.35
N ILE A 293 -8.75 -15.44 2.35
CA ILE A 293 -8.40 -16.44 1.35
C ILE A 293 -9.64 -17.10 0.75
N LEU A 294 -10.59 -17.57 1.57
CA LEU A 294 -11.77 -18.28 1.11
C LEU A 294 -12.91 -17.29 0.83
N GLY A 295 -13.48 -17.35 -0.37
CA GLY A 295 -14.66 -16.57 -0.73
C GLY A 295 -15.96 -17.19 -0.21
N SER A 296 -17.03 -16.39 -0.25
CA SER A 296 -18.39 -16.83 0.10
C SER A 296 -19.00 -17.80 -0.93
N ILE A 297 -18.42 -17.86 -2.11
CA ILE A 297 -18.85 -18.74 -3.20
C ILE A 297 -17.90 -19.94 -3.25
N PRO A 298 -18.39 -21.20 -3.24
CA PRO A 298 -17.54 -22.37 -3.39
C PRO A 298 -16.67 -22.29 -4.65
N GLY A 299 -15.36 -22.50 -4.49
CA GLY A 299 -14.39 -22.38 -5.59
C GLY A 299 -13.88 -20.97 -5.85
N LEU A 300 -14.36 -19.95 -5.11
CA LEU A 300 -13.81 -18.61 -5.13
C LEU A 300 -12.75 -18.46 -4.05
N TYR A 301 -11.57 -18.03 -4.45
CA TYR A 301 -10.44 -17.78 -3.57
C TYR A 301 -9.87 -16.39 -3.80
N TYR A 302 -9.20 -15.85 -2.79
CA TYR A 302 -8.53 -14.56 -2.86
C TYR A 302 -7.04 -14.70 -2.57
N ALA A 303 -6.22 -13.94 -3.30
CA ALA A 303 -4.80 -13.81 -3.04
C ALA A 303 -4.42 -12.33 -2.97
N GLY A 304 -3.86 -11.90 -1.84
CA GLY A 304 -3.40 -10.51 -1.66
C GLY A 304 -4.49 -9.51 -1.31
N LEU A 305 -5.57 -9.94 -0.66
CA LEU A 305 -6.51 -8.99 -0.06
C LEU A 305 -5.83 -8.20 1.07
N PRO A 306 -6.13 -6.91 1.21
CA PRO A 306 -5.55 -6.06 2.27
C PRO A 306 -5.79 -6.59 3.69
N ASP A 307 -6.91 -7.29 3.89
CA ASP A 307 -7.36 -7.83 5.19
C ASP A 307 -7.03 -9.32 5.36
N GLY A 308 -6.14 -9.85 4.53
CA GLY A 308 -5.75 -11.26 4.56
C GLY A 308 -4.90 -11.61 5.79
N ASN A 309 -4.86 -12.91 6.08
CA ASN A 309 -4.22 -13.53 7.26
C ASN A 309 -2.67 -13.40 7.29
N SER A 310 -2.06 -12.60 6.45
CA SER A 310 -0.62 -12.44 6.42
C SER A 310 -0.19 -11.11 7.03
N LEU A 311 0.95 -11.14 7.67
CA LEU A 311 1.61 -9.99 8.30
C LEU A 311 1.87 -8.81 7.34
N ALA A 312 1.77 -9.03 6.03
CA ALA A 312 1.85 -8.03 4.99
C ALA A 312 1.05 -8.48 3.75
N PRO A 313 -0.30 -8.46 3.80
CA PRO A 313 -1.16 -9.10 2.80
C PRO A 313 -0.91 -8.62 1.37
N ALA A 314 -0.44 -7.40 1.19
CA ALA A 314 -0.06 -6.86 -0.11
C ALA A 314 1.36 -7.26 -0.57
N ALA A 315 2.17 -7.92 0.27
CA ALA A 315 3.52 -8.35 -0.09
C ALA A 315 3.50 -9.67 -0.87
N ILE A 316 4.36 -9.77 -1.88
CA ILE A 316 4.50 -11.00 -2.69
C ILE A 316 4.89 -12.19 -1.81
N SER A 317 5.79 -11.98 -0.84
CA SER A 317 6.24 -13.03 0.08
C SER A 317 5.11 -13.65 0.90
N ALA A 318 4.18 -12.83 1.37
CA ALA A 318 3.02 -13.27 2.14
C ALA A 318 2.06 -14.13 1.30
N ASN A 319 1.99 -13.86 0.00
CA ASN A 319 1.13 -14.61 -0.91
C ASN A 319 1.66 -16.00 -1.30
N VAL A 320 2.90 -16.34 -0.95
CA VAL A 320 3.44 -17.70 -1.17
C VAL A 320 2.66 -18.73 -0.35
N GLU A 321 2.44 -18.47 0.93
CA GLU A 321 1.68 -19.39 1.80
C GLU A 321 0.19 -19.41 1.42
N ASN A 322 -0.40 -18.27 1.14
CA ASN A 322 -1.76 -18.20 0.64
C ASN A 322 -1.93 -19.00 -0.66
N GLY A 323 -0.98 -18.89 -1.60
CA GLY A 323 -0.99 -19.65 -2.84
C GLY A 323 -0.88 -21.16 -2.63
N ARG A 324 -0.04 -21.58 -1.68
CA ARG A 324 0.05 -23.01 -1.30
C ARG A 324 -1.24 -23.54 -0.70
N PHE A 325 -1.83 -22.76 0.19
CA PHE A 325 -3.12 -23.12 0.79
C PHE A 325 -4.22 -23.23 -0.27
N ILE A 326 -4.36 -22.24 -1.14
CA ILE A 326 -5.36 -22.23 -2.23
C ILE A 326 -5.16 -23.45 -3.14
N ALA A 327 -3.93 -23.71 -3.57
CA ALA A 327 -3.61 -24.85 -4.43
C ALA A 327 -3.99 -26.17 -3.77
N ARG A 328 -3.75 -26.31 -2.47
CA ARG A 328 -4.16 -27.50 -1.69
C ARG A 328 -5.68 -27.63 -1.63
N GLN A 329 -6.42 -26.54 -1.40
CA GLN A 329 -7.89 -26.59 -1.37
C GLN A 329 -8.46 -27.01 -2.73
N ILE A 330 -7.96 -26.46 -3.82
CA ILE A 330 -8.37 -26.83 -5.20
C ILE A 330 -8.06 -28.31 -5.46
N HIS A 331 -6.93 -28.78 -5.01
CA HIS A 331 -6.54 -30.18 -5.19
C HIS A 331 -7.42 -31.13 -4.39
N ILE A 332 -7.73 -30.81 -3.13
CA ILE A 332 -8.65 -31.59 -2.28
C ILE A 332 -10.03 -31.65 -2.94
N ASP A 333 -10.57 -30.53 -3.40
CA ASP A 333 -11.84 -30.44 -4.10
C ASP A 333 -11.87 -31.36 -5.33
N HIS A 334 -10.78 -31.38 -6.10
CA HIS A 334 -10.63 -32.25 -7.27
C HIS A 334 -10.63 -33.73 -6.88
N ILE A 335 -9.87 -34.15 -5.85
CA ILE A 335 -9.81 -35.56 -5.39
C ILE A 335 -11.18 -35.99 -4.88
N MET A 336 -11.82 -35.21 -4.03
CA MET A 336 -13.12 -35.55 -3.43
C MET A 336 -14.20 -35.78 -4.49
N ARG A 337 -14.12 -35.10 -5.63
CA ARG A 337 -15.07 -35.23 -6.74
C ARG A 337 -14.74 -36.36 -7.70
N SER A 338 -13.47 -36.62 -7.94
CA SER A 338 -13.04 -37.65 -8.88
C SER A 338 -13.26 -39.08 -8.37
N GLY A 339 -13.69 -39.25 -7.11
CA GLY A 339 -13.85 -40.56 -6.48
C GLY A 339 -12.53 -41.36 -6.39
N SER A 340 -11.41 -40.72 -6.67
CA SER A 340 -10.10 -41.34 -6.67
C SER A 340 -9.60 -41.48 -5.24
N SER A 341 -9.33 -42.70 -4.79
CA SER A 341 -8.65 -43.00 -3.52
C SER A 341 -7.14 -42.72 -3.57
N ALA A 342 -6.73 -41.76 -4.40
CA ALA A 342 -5.35 -41.30 -4.46
C ALA A 342 -4.94 -40.63 -3.15
N SER A 343 -3.87 -41.11 -2.56
CA SER A 343 -3.28 -40.75 -1.27
C SER A 343 -3.31 -39.22 -1.02
N LEU A 344 -3.92 -38.82 0.08
CA LEU A 344 -3.92 -37.46 0.66
C LEU A 344 -2.54 -37.06 1.24
N MET A 345 -1.48 -37.78 0.93
CA MET A 345 -0.12 -37.45 1.36
C MET A 345 0.58 -36.57 0.32
N VAL A 346 0.55 -35.27 0.57
CA VAL A 346 1.52 -34.31 0.04
C VAL A 346 1.94 -33.36 1.17
#